data_41798839876a57b2de5fffa90ccca0d5
#
_entry.id   41798839876a57b2de5fffa90ccca0d5
#
_cell.length_a   1.000
_cell.length_b   1.000
_cell.length_c   1.000
_cell.angle_alpha   90.00
_cell.angle_beta   90.00
_cell.angle_gamma   90.00
#
_symmetry.space_group_name_H-M   'P 1'
#
loop_
_entity.id
_entity.type
_entity.pdbx_description
1 polymer ?
#
loop_
_entity_poly.entity_id
_entity_poly.type
_entity_poly.pdbx_seq_one_letter_code
_entity_poly.pdbx_strand_id
1 'polypeptide(L)'
;MKLHRVHSLDSSQIRQLQTMVNKCTDSDRTRLSFPFDEADLFLYFEHDGSIVSAIAFIPIEGLLYECSAFTDPEFRGHGLFSGLLDAGIDELPEDSELIFYADKRNSATAAVLEAIGAEMNSEEHMMKLLPENFSIIDCRSSQTGSDVSALDLIADIHSECLNLDGTLTLRFHSDHAVINFSVLPSHYYLYGFEVEESCRGKGYGTKFLSTVLAQLLNGNAAAIEHSPLSPETSYHISDVRSAGAAADNTAPRPVLLQVSGGNAPALTLYKKTGFRITETLCCYLY
;
A
#
# COMPACT_ATOMS: atom_id res chain seq x y z
N MET A 1 21.13 27.94 13.13
CA MET A 1 20.34 27.21 12.15
C MET A 1 19.86 28.15 11.04
N LYS A 2 19.85 27.68 9.83
CA LYS A 2 19.41 28.45 8.65
C LYS A 2 18.23 27.74 7.99
N LEU A 3 17.12 28.44 7.76
CA LEU A 3 15.96 27.94 7.05
C LEU A 3 16.15 28.14 5.54
N HIS A 4 15.87 27.09 4.80
CA HIS A 4 15.86 27.09 3.33
C HIS A 4 14.47 26.72 2.81
N ARG A 5 14.10 27.31 1.66
CA ARG A 5 12.87 27.04 0.91
C ARG A 5 13.24 26.77 -0.53
N VAL A 6 12.81 25.65 -1.08
CA VAL A 6 13.11 25.26 -2.48
C VAL A 6 11.91 24.50 -3.08
N HIS A 7 11.73 24.62 -4.39
CA HIS A 7 10.70 23.87 -5.14
C HIS A 7 11.26 22.59 -5.81
N SER A 8 12.55 22.39 -5.72
CA SER A 8 13.20 21.16 -6.17
C SER A 8 14.50 20.96 -5.40
N LEU A 9 14.89 19.73 -5.22
CA LEU A 9 16.09 19.34 -4.50
C LEU A 9 17.24 19.06 -5.49
N ASP A 10 18.41 19.57 -5.21
CA ASP A 10 19.62 19.19 -5.94
C ASP A 10 20.19 17.84 -5.42
N SER A 11 21.14 17.27 -6.17
CA SER A 11 21.75 15.98 -5.82
C SER A 11 22.49 15.97 -4.48
N SER A 12 22.97 17.13 -3.98
CA SER A 12 23.61 17.22 -2.66
C SER A 12 22.57 17.21 -1.55
N GLN A 13 21.49 17.97 -1.72
CA GLN A 13 20.36 18.02 -0.80
C GLN A 13 19.69 16.64 -0.67
N ILE A 14 19.42 15.95 -1.80
CA ILE A 14 18.87 14.59 -1.81
C ILE A 14 19.75 13.64 -0.99
N ARG A 15 21.07 13.64 -1.18
CA ARG A 15 21.96 12.76 -0.40
C ARG A 15 21.96 13.07 1.09
N GLN A 16 21.93 14.35 1.48
CA GLN A 16 21.88 14.74 2.88
C GLN A 16 20.55 14.34 3.53
N LEU A 17 19.43 14.63 2.86
CA LEU A 17 18.09 14.24 3.28
C LEU A 17 17.98 12.71 3.41
N GLN A 18 18.45 11.95 2.41
CA GLN A 18 18.44 10.49 2.47
C GLN A 18 19.20 9.96 3.69
N THR A 19 20.35 10.57 4.02
CA THR A 19 21.13 10.20 5.19
C THR A 19 20.37 10.48 6.49
N MET A 20 19.73 11.65 6.61
CA MET A 20 18.91 12.03 7.76
C MET A 20 17.67 11.15 7.88
N VAL A 21 16.94 10.92 6.77
CA VAL A 21 15.74 10.06 6.75
C VAL A 21 16.10 8.63 7.17
N ASN A 22 17.21 8.07 6.70
CA ASN A 22 17.65 6.74 7.10
C ASN A 22 17.91 6.67 8.62
N LYS A 23 18.55 7.67 9.22
CA LYS A 23 18.72 7.74 10.70
C LYS A 23 17.36 7.77 11.42
N CYS A 24 16.41 8.54 10.90
CA CYS A 24 15.06 8.61 11.47
C CYS A 24 14.33 7.27 11.36
N THR A 25 14.33 6.64 10.19
CA THR A 25 13.64 5.36 9.96
C THR A 25 14.24 4.23 10.78
N ASP A 26 15.56 4.21 10.95
CA ASP A 26 16.26 3.24 11.80
C ASP A 26 15.92 3.46 13.29
N SER A 27 15.95 4.72 13.76
CA SER A 27 15.60 5.08 15.14
C SER A 27 14.15 4.74 15.48
N ASP A 28 13.22 5.09 14.59
CA ASP A 28 11.78 4.98 14.81
C ASP A 28 11.21 3.63 14.37
N ARG A 29 12.01 2.83 13.67
CA ARG A 29 11.61 1.55 13.05
C ARG A 29 10.38 1.69 12.14
N THR A 30 10.25 2.83 11.48
CA THR A 30 9.19 3.13 10.53
C THR A 30 9.64 2.81 9.10
N ARG A 31 8.65 2.69 8.18
CA ARG A 31 8.88 2.55 6.74
C ARG A 31 8.46 3.80 5.95
N LEU A 32 8.11 4.86 6.66
CA LEU A 32 7.77 6.12 6.00
C LEU A 32 8.98 6.62 5.20
N SER A 33 8.72 7.11 4.00
CA SER A 33 9.71 7.66 3.08
C SER A 33 9.56 9.18 2.97
N PHE A 34 10.60 9.84 2.48
CA PHE A 34 10.55 11.26 2.13
C PHE A 34 10.34 11.41 0.62
N PRO A 35 9.42 12.27 0.16
CA PRO A 35 9.06 12.44 -1.25
C PRO A 35 10.07 13.37 -1.95
N PHE A 36 11.17 12.82 -2.47
CA PHE A 36 12.27 13.62 -3.04
C PHE A 36 11.92 14.34 -4.35
N ASP A 37 10.97 13.83 -5.11
CA ASP A 37 10.60 14.26 -6.47
C ASP A 37 9.07 14.41 -6.67
N GLU A 38 8.27 14.17 -5.63
CA GLU A 38 6.80 14.21 -5.71
C GLU A 38 6.22 15.51 -5.14
N ALA A 39 7.01 16.25 -4.33
CA ALA A 39 6.55 17.47 -3.67
C ALA A 39 6.90 18.74 -4.46
N ASP A 40 6.03 19.72 -4.37
CA ASP A 40 6.20 21.03 -5.03
C ASP A 40 6.92 22.06 -4.14
N LEU A 41 6.99 21.80 -2.84
CA LEU A 41 7.62 22.69 -1.87
C LEU A 41 8.37 21.87 -0.82
N PHE A 42 9.62 22.24 -0.58
CA PHE A 42 10.48 21.69 0.45
C PHE A 42 11.00 22.80 1.34
N LEU A 43 10.89 22.63 2.65
CA LEU A 43 11.57 23.47 3.63
C LEU A 43 12.51 22.60 4.48
N TYR A 44 13.67 23.13 4.80
CA TYR A 44 14.58 22.43 5.69
C TYR A 44 15.45 23.38 6.52
N PHE A 45 15.84 22.91 7.71
CA PHE A 45 16.85 23.56 8.53
C PHE A 45 18.22 22.94 8.29
N GLU A 46 19.20 23.84 8.08
CA GLU A 46 20.62 23.49 8.00
C GLU A 46 21.34 23.92 9.30
N HIS A 47 22.17 23.04 9.82
CA HIS A 47 23.06 23.27 10.94
C HIS A 47 24.46 22.75 10.58
N ASP A 48 25.48 23.61 10.66
CA ASP A 48 26.87 23.31 10.34
C ASP A 48 27.07 22.58 8.99
N GLY A 49 26.35 23.02 7.96
CA GLY A 49 26.42 22.48 6.60
C GLY A 49 25.66 21.16 6.39
N SER A 50 24.90 20.70 7.39
CA SER A 50 24.10 19.49 7.30
C SER A 50 22.61 19.78 7.48
N ILE A 51 21.73 19.10 6.71
CA ILE A 51 20.29 19.18 6.89
C ILE A 51 19.90 18.35 8.13
N VAL A 52 19.23 18.98 9.09
CA VAL A 52 18.85 18.37 10.37
C VAL A 52 17.34 18.22 10.57
N SER A 53 16.53 18.92 9.80
CA SER A 53 15.07 18.78 9.80
C SER A 53 14.53 19.21 8.45
N ALA A 54 13.53 18.53 7.93
CA ALA A 54 12.90 18.86 6.65
C ALA A 54 11.41 18.52 6.67
N ILE A 55 10.64 19.29 5.89
CA ILE A 55 9.24 19.04 5.55
C ILE A 55 9.05 19.20 4.04
N ALA A 56 8.20 18.37 3.48
CA ALA A 56 7.79 18.41 2.08
C ALA A 56 6.27 18.50 2.01
N PHE A 57 5.75 19.29 1.05
CA PHE A 57 4.33 19.47 0.79
C PHE A 57 4.02 18.97 -0.62
N ILE A 58 3.18 17.94 -0.70
CA ILE A 58 2.76 17.27 -1.93
C ILE A 58 1.32 17.68 -2.21
N PRO A 59 1.01 18.38 -3.33
CA PRO A 59 -0.37 18.68 -3.69
C PRO A 59 -1.11 17.39 -4.05
N ILE A 60 -2.31 17.19 -3.48
CA ILE A 60 -3.17 16.02 -3.79
C ILE A 60 -4.31 16.48 -4.69
N GLU A 61 -5.24 17.25 -4.15
CA GLU A 61 -6.40 17.76 -4.88
C GLU A 61 -6.88 19.06 -4.24
N GLY A 62 -7.15 20.07 -5.08
CA GLY A 62 -7.64 21.38 -4.62
C GLY A 62 -6.64 22.07 -3.68
N LEU A 63 -7.03 22.27 -2.41
CA LEU A 63 -6.21 22.88 -1.36
C LEU A 63 -5.67 21.85 -0.37
N LEU A 64 -5.75 20.55 -0.69
CA LEU A 64 -5.28 19.47 0.16
C LEU A 64 -3.84 19.10 -0.17
N TYR A 65 -2.99 19.08 0.85
CA TYR A 65 -1.57 18.73 0.73
C TYR A 65 -1.20 17.59 1.67
N GLU A 66 -0.48 16.59 1.17
CA GLU A 66 0.21 15.63 2.03
C GLU A 66 1.52 16.23 2.53
N CYS A 67 1.79 16.10 3.82
CA CYS A 67 3.00 16.60 4.47
C CYS A 67 3.85 15.45 4.97
N SER A 68 5.10 15.39 4.51
CA SER A 68 6.09 14.44 5.01
C SER A 68 7.21 15.20 5.72
N ALA A 69 7.42 14.91 7.02
CA ALA A 69 8.39 15.62 7.84
C ALA A 69 9.32 14.67 8.59
N PHE A 70 10.60 15.00 8.60
CA PHE A 70 11.64 14.26 9.33
C PHE A 70 12.56 15.21 10.08
N THR A 71 12.90 14.86 11.31
CA THR A 71 13.89 15.59 12.12
C THR A 71 14.91 14.59 12.66
N ASP A 72 16.19 14.86 12.42
CA ASP A 72 17.30 14.05 12.93
C ASP A 72 17.09 13.80 14.43
N PRO A 73 17.16 12.55 14.92
CA PRO A 73 16.89 12.21 16.32
C PRO A 73 17.64 13.06 17.33
N GLU A 74 18.87 13.50 17.01
CA GLU A 74 19.70 14.33 17.90
C GLU A 74 19.20 15.79 18.02
N PHE A 75 18.35 16.22 17.08
CA PHE A 75 17.82 17.59 17.00
C PHE A 75 16.33 17.70 17.36
N ARG A 76 15.72 16.60 17.82
CA ARG A 76 14.30 16.58 18.24
C ARG A 76 14.07 17.36 19.53
N GLY A 77 12.84 17.79 19.73
CA GLY A 77 12.46 18.54 20.95
C GLY A 77 12.91 20.01 20.96
N HIS A 78 13.44 20.53 19.86
CA HIS A 78 13.90 21.93 19.73
C HIS A 78 12.96 22.80 18.89
N GLY A 79 11.74 22.35 18.62
CA GLY A 79 10.73 23.12 17.84
C GLY A 79 10.99 23.20 16.35
N LEU A 80 11.93 22.38 15.80
CA LEU A 80 12.29 22.48 14.38
C LEU A 80 11.13 22.10 13.45
N PHE A 81 10.38 21.04 13.79
CA PHE A 81 9.20 20.65 13.03
C PHE A 81 8.15 21.77 13.00
N SER A 82 7.80 22.33 14.17
CA SER A 82 6.81 23.43 14.24
C SER A 82 7.27 24.65 13.43
N GLY A 83 8.55 25.01 13.52
CA GLY A 83 9.08 26.12 12.75
C GLY A 83 9.10 25.88 11.23
N LEU A 84 9.26 24.62 10.76
CA LEU A 84 9.11 24.27 9.35
C LEU A 84 7.64 24.29 8.92
N LEU A 85 6.75 23.80 9.75
CA LEU A 85 5.32 23.76 9.48
C LEU A 85 4.76 25.19 9.36
N ASP A 86 5.03 26.05 10.35
CA ASP A 86 4.59 27.44 10.32
C ASP A 86 5.10 28.17 9.06
N ALA A 87 6.40 28.02 8.76
CA ALA A 87 6.99 28.63 7.57
C ALA A 87 6.45 28.04 6.26
N GLY A 88 6.03 26.78 6.25
CA GLY A 88 5.44 26.13 5.10
C GLY A 88 4.00 26.56 4.85
N ILE A 89 3.19 26.70 5.90
CA ILE A 89 1.82 27.18 5.82
C ILE A 89 1.78 28.60 5.22
N ASP A 90 2.74 29.46 5.58
CA ASP A 90 2.87 30.81 5.01
C ASP A 90 3.10 30.83 3.48
N GLU A 91 3.59 29.74 2.90
CA GLU A 91 3.85 29.59 1.46
C GLU A 91 2.67 28.93 0.70
N LEU A 92 1.74 28.30 1.42
CA LEU A 92 0.59 27.63 0.82
C LEU A 92 -0.58 28.62 0.63
N PRO A 93 -1.53 28.32 -0.27
CA PRO A 93 -2.77 29.07 -0.38
C PRO A 93 -3.53 29.14 0.96
N GLU A 94 -4.25 30.25 1.17
CA GLU A 94 -5.15 30.39 2.32
C GLU A 94 -6.18 29.23 2.34
N ASP A 95 -6.55 28.77 3.51
CA ASP A 95 -7.46 27.63 3.71
C ASP A 95 -6.93 26.26 3.20
N SER A 96 -5.62 26.08 3.04
CA SER A 96 -5.04 24.77 2.74
C SER A 96 -5.22 23.81 3.90
N GLU A 97 -5.64 22.57 3.58
CA GLU A 97 -5.73 21.46 4.53
C GLU A 97 -4.49 20.56 4.40
N LEU A 98 -3.97 20.09 5.53
CA LEU A 98 -2.76 19.26 5.55
C LEU A 98 -3.06 17.86 6.05
N ILE A 99 -2.51 16.84 5.36
CA ILE A 99 -2.53 15.46 5.78
C ILE A 99 -1.15 15.02 6.22
N PHE A 100 -1.07 14.39 7.40
CA PHE A 100 0.14 13.73 7.88
C PHE A 100 -0.12 12.24 8.06
N TYR A 101 0.85 11.42 7.65
CA TYR A 101 0.85 10.00 7.97
C TYR A 101 1.86 9.68 9.07
N ALA A 102 1.42 8.94 10.07
CA ALA A 102 2.25 8.46 11.17
C ALA A 102 2.12 6.96 11.35
N ASP A 103 3.23 6.27 11.60
CA ASP A 103 3.19 4.87 12.02
C ASP A 103 2.53 4.79 13.40
N LYS A 104 1.45 4.00 13.54
CA LYS A 104 0.71 3.83 14.80
C LYS A 104 1.60 3.40 15.97
N ARG A 105 2.73 2.75 15.69
CA ARG A 105 3.70 2.34 16.71
C ARG A 105 4.55 3.50 17.24
N ASN A 106 4.61 4.61 16.51
CA ASN A 106 5.39 5.79 16.89
C ASN A 106 4.51 6.78 17.66
N SER A 107 4.33 6.54 18.98
CA SER A 107 3.55 7.40 19.86
C SER A 107 4.14 8.82 20.01
N ALA A 108 5.44 9.00 19.77
CA ALA A 108 6.07 10.32 19.84
C ALA A 108 5.62 11.19 18.65
N THR A 109 5.54 10.64 17.44
CA THR A 109 5.00 11.36 16.28
C THR A 109 3.51 11.69 16.48
N ALA A 110 2.71 10.74 16.97
CA ALA A 110 1.29 10.99 17.29
C ALA A 110 1.14 12.15 18.28
N ALA A 111 1.91 12.16 19.37
CA ALA A 111 1.87 13.25 20.36
C ALA A 111 2.27 14.61 19.79
N VAL A 112 3.21 14.65 18.83
CA VAL A 112 3.60 15.91 18.14
C VAL A 112 2.45 16.40 17.26
N LEU A 113 1.79 15.50 16.49
CA LEU A 113 0.66 15.87 15.63
C LEU A 113 -0.53 16.36 16.45
N GLU A 114 -0.86 15.68 17.56
CA GLU A 114 -1.90 16.13 18.50
C GLU A 114 -1.56 17.50 19.12
N ALA A 115 -0.29 17.72 19.47
CA ALA A 115 0.15 18.99 20.08
C ALA A 115 0.04 20.21 19.13
N ILE A 116 0.15 20.00 17.84
CA ILE A 116 -0.10 21.08 16.85
C ILE A 116 -1.59 21.24 16.52
N GLY A 117 -2.48 20.39 17.04
CA GLY A 117 -3.92 20.41 16.81
C GLY A 117 -4.39 19.56 15.64
N ALA A 118 -3.54 18.72 15.07
CA ALA A 118 -3.96 17.76 14.04
C ALA A 118 -4.85 16.66 14.64
N GLU A 119 -5.95 16.33 13.97
CA GLU A 119 -6.91 15.35 14.41
C GLU A 119 -6.74 14.03 13.63
N MET A 120 -6.72 12.90 14.36
CA MET A 120 -6.69 11.58 13.71
C MET A 120 -8.00 11.31 12.98
N ASN A 121 -7.93 11.16 11.66
CA ASN A 121 -9.08 10.99 10.79
C ASN A 121 -9.32 9.52 10.42
N SER A 122 -8.28 8.77 10.05
CA SER A 122 -8.43 7.39 9.60
C SER A 122 -7.17 6.56 9.87
N GLU A 123 -7.32 5.24 9.75
CA GLU A 123 -6.21 4.29 9.78
C GLU A 123 -6.17 3.51 8.48
N GLU A 124 -4.97 3.28 7.96
CA GLU A 124 -4.69 2.43 6.82
C GLU A 124 -3.78 1.26 7.25
N HIS A 125 -4.21 0.05 6.94
CA HIS A 125 -3.46 -1.14 7.29
C HIS A 125 -2.74 -1.72 6.09
N MET A 126 -1.43 -1.89 6.20
CA MET A 126 -0.69 -2.78 5.32
C MET A 126 -0.85 -4.21 5.82
N MET A 127 -1.32 -5.09 4.96
CA MET A 127 -1.47 -6.50 5.29
C MET A 127 -0.60 -7.37 4.39
N LYS A 128 -0.11 -8.48 4.95
CA LYS A 128 0.76 -9.44 4.26
C LYS A 128 0.26 -10.86 4.45
N LEU A 129 0.23 -11.61 3.35
CA LEU A 129 0.06 -13.05 3.35
C LEU A 129 1.38 -13.69 2.93
N LEU A 130 1.94 -14.51 3.82
CA LEU A 130 3.05 -15.38 3.48
C LEU A 130 2.50 -16.68 2.87
N PRO A 131 3.14 -17.24 1.84
CA PRO A 131 2.66 -18.47 1.18
C PRO A 131 2.41 -19.62 2.15
N GLU A 132 3.29 -19.78 3.14
CA GLU A 132 3.17 -20.82 4.19
C GLU A 132 2.02 -20.59 5.18
N ASN A 133 1.48 -19.39 5.24
CA ASN A 133 0.31 -19.04 6.09
C ASN A 133 -1.01 -19.14 5.33
N PHE A 134 -0.96 -19.41 4.03
CA PHE A 134 -2.15 -19.61 3.24
C PHE A 134 -2.76 -20.97 3.52
N SER A 135 -4.02 -20.99 3.94
CA SER A 135 -4.82 -22.20 4.04
C SER A 135 -6.08 -22.05 3.20
N ILE A 136 -6.36 -23.05 2.39
CA ILE A 136 -7.60 -23.09 1.62
C ILE A 136 -8.75 -23.19 2.63
N ILE A 137 -9.61 -22.18 2.66
CA ILE A 137 -10.79 -22.20 3.51
C ILE A 137 -11.78 -23.18 2.87
N ASP A 138 -11.98 -24.33 3.51
CA ASP A 138 -13.02 -25.27 3.09
C ASP A 138 -14.38 -24.73 3.52
N CYS A 139 -15.07 -24.07 2.59
CA CYS A 139 -16.37 -23.45 2.82
C CYS A 139 -17.53 -24.50 2.90
N ARG A 140 -17.22 -25.80 3.14
CA ARG A 140 -18.25 -26.86 3.22
C ARG A 140 -19.07 -26.87 4.49
N SER A 141 -18.75 -26.05 5.50
CA SER A 141 -19.34 -26.15 6.84
C SER A 141 -20.51 -25.20 7.16
N SER A 142 -21.05 -24.45 6.20
CA SER A 142 -22.24 -23.64 6.43
C SER A 142 -23.36 -23.93 5.43
N GLN A 143 -23.86 -25.18 5.47
CA GLN A 143 -25.11 -25.51 4.79
C GLN A 143 -26.29 -25.30 5.74
N THR A 144 -26.98 -24.18 5.58
CA THR A 144 -28.39 -24.07 5.93
C THR A 144 -29.07 -23.24 4.84
N GLY A 145 -29.84 -23.93 3.98
CA GLY A 145 -30.80 -23.27 3.06
C GLY A 145 -30.40 -23.28 1.60
N SER A 146 -31.32 -23.74 0.81
CA SER A 146 -31.38 -23.85 -0.64
C SER A 146 -31.09 -22.52 -1.37
N ASP A 147 -29.85 -22.21 -1.64
CA ASP A 147 -29.46 -21.20 -2.61
C ASP A 147 -28.34 -21.76 -3.48
N VAL A 148 -28.34 -21.36 -4.76
CA VAL A 148 -27.36 -21.70 -5.80
C VAL A 148 -25.99 -21.86 -5.16
N SER A 149 -25.43 -23.07 -5.25
CA SER A 149 -24.23 -23.43 -4.49
C SER A 149 -23.13 -22.42 -4.87
N ALA A 150 -22.49 -21.83 -3.86
CA ALA A 150 -21.35 -20.91 -4.08
C ALA A 150 -20.22 -21.60 -4.89
N LEU A 151 -20.33 -22.91 -5.16
CA LEU A 151 -19.48 -23.71 -6.05
C LEU A 151 -19.76 -23.41 -7.52
N ASP A 152 -21.02 -23.18 -7.89
CA ASP A 152 -21.41 -22.93 -9.29
C ASP A 152 -21.03 -21.51 -9.73
N LEU A 153 -20.94 -20.56 -8.78
CA LEU A 153 -20.58 -19.16 -9.04
C LEU A 153 -19.07 -18.93 -9.26
N ILE A 154 -18.21 -19.92 -9.01
CA ILE A 154 -16.73 -19.79 -9.11
C ILE A 154 -16.16 -20.68 -10.23
N ALA A 155 -17.01 -21.42 -10.95
CA ALA A 155 -16.58 -22.32 -12.01
C ALA A 155 -15.82 -21.59 -13.14
N ASP A 156 -16.10 -20.29 -13.33
CA ASP A 156 -15.59 -19.50 -14.44
C ASP A 156 -14.75 -18.28 -13.97
N ILE A 157 -13.63 -18.56 -13.27
CA ILE A 157 -12.62 -17.53 -13.02
C ILE A 157 -11.72 -17.42 -14.24
N HIS A 158 -11.77 -16.27 -14.88
CA HIS A 158 -10.88 -15.90 -15.98
C HIS A 158 -9.65 -15.17 -15.44
N SER A 159 -8.51 -15.33 -16.10
CA SER A 159 -7.30 -14.58 -15.78
C SER A 159 -6.75 -13.89 -17.02
N GLU A 160 -6.31 -12.66 -16.85
CA GLU A 160 -5.69 -11.83 -17.87
C GLU A 160 -4.34 -11.30 -17.37
N CYS A 161 -3.40 -11.17 -18.31
CA CYS A 161 -2.12 -10.56 -18.05
C CYS A 161 -2.07 -9.21 -18.78
N LEU A 162 -1.97 -8.13 -18.01
CA LEU A 162 -2.00 -6.76 -18.49
C LEU A 162 -0.66 -6.08 -18.22
N ASN A 163 -0.26 -5.16 -19.09
CA ASN A 163 0.86 -4.26 -18.81
C ASN A 163 0.27 -2.86 -18.60
N LEU A 164 0.23 -2.42 -17.35
CA LEU A 164 -0.28 -1.10 -16.99
C LEU A 164 0.91 -0.23 -16.57
N ASP A 165 1.20 0.80 -17.36
CA ASP A 165 2.28 1.76 -17.11
C ASP A 165 3.66 1.10 -16.83
N GLY A 166 3.97 0.04 -17.57
CA GLY A 166 5.21 -0.71 -17.41
C GLY A 166 5.18 -1.74 -16.26
N THR A 167 4.10 -1.84 -15.50
CA THR A 167 3.93 -2.83 -14.43
C THR A 167 3.08 -3.99 -14.92
N LEU A 168 3.62 -5.21 -14.81
CA LEU A 168 2.89 -6.43 -15.10
C LEU A 168 1.78 -6.62 -14.05
N THR A 169 0.54 -6.76 -14.50
CA THR A 169 -0.64 -6.97 -13.66
C THR A 169 -1.35 -8.26 -14.05
N LEU A 170 -1.60 -9.11 -13.06
CA LEU A 170 -2.49 -10.26 -13.20
C LEU A 170 -3.88 -9.87 -12.73
N ARG A 171 -4.86 -9.94 -13.61
CA ARG A 171 -6.26 -9.69 -13.30
C ARG A 171 -7.02 -10.99 -13.30
N PHE A 172 -7.78 -11.25 -12.23
CA PHE A 172 -8.72 -12.36 -12.15
C PHE A 172 -10.13 -11.82 -12.01
N HIS A 173 -11.05 -12.38 -12.78
CA HIS A 173 -12.44 -11.93 -12.77
C HIS A 173 -13.40 -13.09 -13.00
N SER A 174 -14.63 -12.90 -12.56
CA SER A 174 -15.82 -13.71 -12.84
C SER A 174 -16.99 -12.76 -13.10
N ASP A 175 -18.18 -13.27 -13.34
CA ASP A 175 -19.38 -12.43 -13.53
C ASP A 175 -19.67 -11.51 -12.32
N HIS A 176 -19.18 -11.85 -11.11
CA HIS A 176 -19.55 -11.17 -9.86
C HIS A 176 -18.38 -10.62 -9.05
N ALA A 177 -17.15 -10.82 -9.49
CA ALA A 177 -15.99 -10.31 -8.77
C ALA A 177 -14.80 -10.04 -9.69
N VAL A 178 -13.95 -9.09 -9.28
CA VAL A 178 -12.67 -8.78 -9.93
C VAL A 178 -11.62 -8.50 -8.87
N ILE A 179 -10.37 -8.88 -9.15
CA ILE A 179 -9.21 -8.63 -8.32
C ILE A 179 -7.97 -8.49 -9.20
N ASN A 180 -7.06 -7.60 -8.83
CA ASN A 180 -5.83 -7.37 -9.57
C ASN A 180 -4.61 -7.60 -8.66
N PHE A 181 -3.51 -8.06 -9.27
CA PHE A 181 -2.22 -8.22 -8.62
C PHE A 181 -1.12 -7.59 -9.47
N SER A 182 -0.49 -6.53 -8.99
CA SER A 182 0.77 -6.07 -9.59
C SER A 182 1.88 -7.06 -9.25
N VAL A 183 2.64 -7.47 -10.27
CA VAL A 183 3.75 -8.41 -10.14
C VAL A 183 5.04 -7.62 -9.89
N LEU A 184 5.52 -7.63 -8.66
CA LEU A 184 6.73 -6.95 -8.25
C LEU A 184 7.86 -7.98 -8.00
N PRO A 185 9.13 -7.59 -8.08
CA PRO A 185 10.25 -8.53 -7.93
C PRO A 185 10.21 -9.36 -6.65
N SER A 186 9.74 -8.80 -5.54
CA SER A 186 9.74 -9.43 -4.21
C SER A 186 8.38 -9.88 -3.70
N HIS A 187 7.28 -9.45 -4.33
CA HIS A 187 5.92 -9.73 -3.86
C HIS A 187 4.87 -9.47 -4.94
N TYR A 188 3.65 -9.95 -4.70
CA TYR A 188 2.44 -9.51 -5.41
C TYR A 188 1.76 -8.41 -4.61
N TYR A 189 1.28 -7.37 -5.26
CA TYR A 189 0.48 -6.33 -4.61
C TYR A 189 -0.97 -6.41 -5.07
N LEU A 190 -1.87 -6.79 -4.17
CA LEU A 190 -3.31 -6.96 -4.40
C LEU A 190 -4.01 -5.60 -4.32
N TYR A 191 -4.82 -5.27 -5.33
CA TYR A 191 -5.63 -4.06 -5.36
C TYR A 191 -6.90 -4.25 -6.19
N GLY A 192 -7.85 -3.30 -6.09
CA GLY A 192 -9.09 -3.30 -6.87
C GLY A 192 -9.92 -4.58 -6.69
N PHE A 193 -9.97 -5.12 -5.45
CA PHE A 193 -10.82 -6.27 -5.17
C PHE A 193 -12.26 -5.80 -4.94
N GLU A 194 -13.12 -6.17 -5.86
CA GLU A 194 -14.52 -5.83 -5.85
C GLU A 194 -15.38 -7.09 -5.96
N VAL A 195 -16.50 -7.08 -5.25
CA VAL A 195 -17.55 -8.10 -5.33
C VAL A 195 -18.86 -7.38 -5.56
N GLU A 196 -19.64 -7.85 -6.54
CA GLU A 196 -20.97 -7.33 -6.84
C GLU A 196 -21.83 -7.27 -5.57
N GLU A 197 -22.58 -6.18 -5.40
CA GLU A 197 -23.34 -5.93 -4.18
C GLU A 197 -24.32 -7.05 -3.85
N SER A 198 -25.00 -7.59 -4.87
CA SER A 198 -25.92 -8.73 -4.78
C SER A 198 -25.28 -10.00 -4.19
N CYS A 199 -23.96 -10.15 -4.30
CA CYS A 199 -23.16 -11.30 -3.86
C CYS A 199 -22.41 -11.07 -2.53
N ARG A 200 -22.47 -9.85 -1.97
CA ARG A 200 -21.82 -9.53 -0.70
C ARG A 200 -22.52 -10.20 0.50
N GLY A 201 -21.76 -10.42 1.58
CA GLY A 201 -22.28 -11.03 2.81
C GLY A 201 -22.59 -12.52 2.72
N LYS A 202 -22.54 -13.14 1.54
CA LYS A 202 -22.87 -14.55 1.28
C LYS A 202 -21.64 -15.48 1.22
N GLY A 203 -20.46 -15.01 1.61
CA GLY A 203 -19.21 -15.79 1.56
C GLY A 203 -18.54 -15.83 0.18
N TYR A 204 -19.17 -15.26 -0.86
CA TYR A 204 -18.66 -15.28 -2.22
C TYR A 204 -17.23 -14.70 -2.33
N GLY A 205 -17.00 -13.49 -1.78
CA GLY A 205 -15.70 -12.83 -1.82
C GLY A 205 -14.59 -13.65 -1.14
N THR A 206 -14.88 -14.29 -0.01
CA THR A 206 -13.91 -15.16 0.68
C THR A 206 -13.52 -16.34 -0.21
N LYS A 207 -14.49 -16.95 -0.85
CA LYS A 207 -14.25 -18.10 -1.71
C LYS A 207 -13.50 -17.72 -2.99
N PHE A 208 -13.93 -16.62 -3.64
CA PHE A 208 -13.26 -16.08 -4.83
C PHE A 208 -11.78 -15.78 -4.52
N LEU A 209 -11.51 -15.00 -3.47
CA LEU A 209 -10.14 -14.68 -3.06
C LEU A 209 -9.33 -15.94 -2.74
N SER A 210 -9.88 -16.90 -1.98
CA SER A 210 -9.17 -18.15 -1.65
C SER A 210 -8.82 -18.96 -2.89
N THR A 211 -9.71 -19.03 -3.88
CA THR A 211 -9.47 -19.75 -5.14
C THR A 211 -8.37 -19.06 -5.96
N VAL A 212 -8.43 -17.72 -6.08
CA VAL A 212 -7.42 -16.95 -6.81
C VAL A 212 -6.05 -17.06 -6.13
N LEU A 213 -6.00 -16.94 -4.79
CA LEU A 213 -4.75 -17.09 -4.04
C LEU A 213 -4.16 -18.51 -4.18
N ALA A 214 -5.00 -19.54 -4.20
CA ALA A 214 -4.54 -20.92 -4.45
C ALA A 214 -3.90 -21.07 -5.83
N GLN A 215 -4.44 -20.44 -6.85
CA GLN A 215 -3.86 -20.43 -8.20
C GLN A 215 -2.56 -19.63 -8.25
N LEU A 216 -2.53 -18.46 -7.63
CA LEU A 216 -1.38 -17.56 -7.60
C LEU A 216 -0.18 -18.19 -6.86
N LEU A 217 -0.42 -18.80 -5.68
CA LEU A 217 0.63 -19.30 -4.79
C LEU A 217 1.10 -20.73 -5.13
N ASN A 218 0.30 -21.52 -5.85
CA ASN A 218 0.66 -22.90 -6.24
C ASN A 218 1.47 -22.99 -7.54
N GLY A 219 2.09 -21.90 -7.99
CA GLY A 219 3.01 -21.90 -9.14
C GLY A 219 2.35 -21.72 -10.50
N ASN A 220 1.03 -21.62 -10.58
CA ASN A 220 0.35 -21.33 -11.85
C ASN A 220 0.59 -19.90 -12.34
N ALA A 221 1.00 -18.98 -11.43
CA ALA A 221 1.34 -17.61 -11.78
C ALA A 221 2.58 -17.51 -12.68
N ALA A 222 3.59 -18.35 -12.47
CA ALA A 222 4.79 -18.36 -13.32
C ALA A 222 4.48 -18.67 -14.78
N ALA A 223 3.49 -19.53 -15.04
CA ALA A 223 3.05 -19.84 -16.39
C ALA A 223 2.28 -18.67 -17.05
N ILE A 224 1.60 -17.86 -16.25
CA ILE A 224 0.89 -16.65 -16.71
C ILE A 224 1.90 -15.52 -16.99
N GLU A 225 2.90 -15.33 -16.09
CA GLU A 225 3.94 -14.28 -16.20
C GLU A 225 4.84 -14.48 -17.44
N HIS A 226 5.09 -15.71 -17.86
CA HIS A 226 6.00 -16.04 -18.97
C HIS A 226 5.31 -16.27 -20.33
N SER A 227 4.00 -16.06 -20.41
CA SER A 227 3.29 -16.13 -21.69
C SER A 227 3.73 -14.97 -22.61
N PRO A 228 4.09 -15.21 -23.90
CA PRO A 228 4.53 -14.13 -24.78
C PRO A 228 3.40 -13.12 -24.95
N LEU A 229 3.71 -11.87 -24.56
CA LEU A 229 2.79 -10.72 -24.59
C LEU A 229 2.28 -10.46 -26.03
N SER A 230 1.07 -10.90 -26.33
CA SER A 230 0.26 -10.31 -27.36
C SER A 230 -0.76 -9.37 -26.69
N PRO A 231 -1.00 -8.16 -27.22
CA PRO A 231 -1.81 -7.15 -26.51
C PRO A 231 -3.29 -7.52 -26.30
N GLU A 232 -3.76 -8.66 -26.78
CA GLU A 232 -5.19 -9.02 -26.80
C GLU A 232 -5.49 -10.50 -26.50
N THR A 233 -4.65 -11.22 -25.75
CA THR A 233 -4.91 -12.65 -25.54
C THR A 233 -5.36 -12.92 -24.11
N SER A 234 -6.67 -13.19 -23.94
CA SER A 234 -7.21 -13.77 -22.71
C SER A 234 -6.93 -15.29 -22.71
N TYR A 235 -6.37 -15.83 -21.62
CA TYR A 235 -6.12 -17.25 -21.48
C TYR A 235 -7.07 -17.87 -20.46
N HIS A 236 -7.69 -19.00 -20.82
CA HIS A 236 -8.35 -19.87 -19.86
C HIS A 236 -7.29 -20.65 -19.06
N ILE A 237 -7.43 -20.71 -17.73
CA ILE A 237 -6.50 -21.43 -16.84
C ILE A 237 -6.36 -22.92 -17.20
N SER A 238 -7.36 -23.51 -17.87
CA SER A 238 -7.30 -24.88 -18.42
C SER A 238 -6.21 -25.06 -19.49
N ASP A 239 -5.83 -24.03 -20.22
CA ASP A 239 -4.93 -24.11 -21.37
C ASP A 239 -3.45 -24.05 -20.97
N VAL A 240 -3.17 -23.54 -19.77
CA VAL A 240 -1.80 -23.40 -19.23
C VAL A 240 -1.21 -24.73 -18.75
N ARG A 241 -2.04 -25.76 -18.51
CA ARG A 241 -1.57 -27.08 -18.06
C ARG A 241 -0.77 -27.86 -19.09
N SER A 242 -0.80 -27.47 -20.35
CA SER A 242 -0.14 -28.22 -21.45
C SER A 242 1.19 -27.64 -21.93
N ALA A 243 1.55 -26.43 -21.53
CA ALA A 243 2.86 -25.85 -21.85
C ALA A 243 3.87 -26.24 -20.78
N GLY A 244 4.65 -27.29 -21.03
CA GLY A 244 5.74 -27.74 -20.15
C GLY A 244 6.81 -26.65 -20.00
N ALA A 245 6.66 -25.77 -19.03
CA ALA A 245 7.64 -24.79 -18.65
C ALA A 245 8.69 -25.44 -17.75
N ALA A 246 9.95 -25.32 -18.12
CA ALA A 246 11.06 -25.63 -17.25
C ALA A 246 10.92 -24.80 -15.97
N ALA A 247 10.79 -25.49 -14.83
CA ALA A 247 10.65 -24.88 -13.51
C ALA A 247 11.93 -24.11 -13.19
N ASP A 248 11.89 -22.80 -13.41
CA ASP A 248 12.82 -21.92 -12.74
C ASP A 248 12.31 -21.73 -11.29
N ASN A 249 13.19 -21.99 -10.34
CA ASN A 249 12.91 -22.27 -8.92
C ASN A 249 12.64 -20.95 -8.16
N THR A 250 11.56 -20.23 -8.51
CA THR A 250 11.16 -19.04 -7.75
C THR A 250 10.23 -19.47 -6.62
N ALA A 251 10.74 -19.37 -5.39
CA ALA A 251 9.92 -19.55 -4.18
C ALA A 251 8.66 -18.68 -4.28
N PRO A 252 7.49 -19.18 -3.84
CA PRO A 252 6.25 -18.43 -3.93
C PRO A 252 6.38 -17.10 -3.17
N ARG A 253 6.06 -15.99 -3.87
CA ARG A 253 6.19 -14.63 -3.35
C ARG A 253 5.05 -14.32 -2.37
N PRO A 254 5.28 -13.51 -1.32
CA PRO A 254 4.20 -13.03 -0.46
C PRO A 254 3.24 -12.12 -1.23
N VAL A 255 2.02 -12.03 -0.72
CA VAL A 255 1.00 -11.09 -1.21
C VAL A 255 0.84 -9.95 -0.20
N LEU A 256 0.92 -8.71 -0.66
CA LEU A 256 0.70 -7.50 0.12
C LEU A 256 -0.56 -6.80 -0.37
N LEU A 257 -1.22 -6.08 0.54
CA LEU A 257 -2.34 -5.19 0.23
C LEU A 257 -2.40 -4.04 1.23
N GLN A 258 -3.07 -2.97 0.85
CA GLN A 258 -3.49 -1.90 1.75
C GLN A 258 -5.00 -1.91 1.88
N VAL A 259 -5.51 -1.63 3.09
CA VAL A 259 -6.94 -1.59 3.38
C VAL A 259 -7.24 -0.58 4.49
N SER A 260 -8.28 0.20 4.29
CA SER A 260 -8.75 1.15 5.31
C SER A 260 -9.20 0.43 6.60
N GLY A 261 -8.80 0.97 7.75
CA GLY A 261 -9.22 0.48 9.07
C GLY A 261 -10.74 0.53 9.27
N GLY A 262 -11.43 1.44 8.58
CA GLY A 262 -12.89 1.53 8.54
C GLY A 262 -13.57 0.43 7.71
N ASN A 263 -12.84 -0.29 6.85
CA ASN A 263 -13.40 -1.36 6.02
C ASN A 263 -13.42 -2.71 6.75
N ALA A 264 -14.28 -2.80 7.80
CA ALA A 264 -14.40 -4.00 8.62
C ALA A 264 -14.76 -5.28 7.83
N PRO A 265 -15.60 -5.25 6.78
CA PRO A 265 -15.86 -6.42 5.95
C PRO A 265 -14.61 -6.93 5.24
N ALA A 266 -13.81 -6.05 4.61
CA ALA A 266 -12.59 -6.41 3.92
C ALA A 266 -11.51 -6.93 4.90
N LEU A 267 -11.33 -6.25 6.04
CA LEU A 267 -10.42 -6.69 7.10
C LEU A 267 -10.75 -8.10 7.60
N THR A 268 -12.05 -8.38 7.81
CA THR A 268 -12.51 -9.71 8.24
C THR A 268 -12.19 -10.76 7.18
N LEU A 269 -12.43 -10.44 5.91
CA LEU A 269 -12.17 -11.31 4.78
C LEU A 269 -10.67 -11.62 4.67
N TYR A 270 -9.82 -10.59 4.66
CA TYR A 270 -8.37 -10.78 4.55
C TYR A 270 -7.79 -11.55 5.75
N LYS A 271 -8.22 -11.26 6.97
CA LYS A 271 -7.79 -12.03 8.16
C LYS A 271 -8.19 -13.50 8.07
N LYS A 272 -9.41 -13.81 7.60
CA LYS A 272 -9.87 -15.18 7.37
C LYS A 272 -9.02 -15.92 6.33
N THR A 273 -8.55 -15.24 5.29
CA THR A 273 -7.69 -15.84 4.23
C THR A 273 -6.22 -15.91 4.60
N GLY A 274 -5.84 -15.58 5.85
CA GLY A 274 -4.48 -15.73 6.36
C GLY A 274 -3.63 -14.48 6.31
N PHE A 275 -4.14 -13.35 5.81
CA PHE A 275 -3.42 -12.08 5.87
C PHE A 275 -3.28 -11.59 7.31
N ARG A 276 -2.14 -10.98 7.59
CA ARG A 276 -1.84 -10.34 8.87
C ARG A 276 -1.48 -8.88 8.66
N ILE A 277 -1.93 -8.01 9.57
CA ILE A 277 -1.52 -6.61 9.59
C ILE A 277 -0.04 -6.57 9.95
N THR A 278 0.77 -5.93 9.12
CA THR A 278 2.20 -5.73 9.34
C THR A 278 2.53 -4.30 9.75
N GLU A 279 1.69 -3.35 9.33
CA GLU A 279 1.87 -1.93 9.60
C GLU A 279 0.50 -1.24 9.63
N THR A 280 0.37 -0.21 10.43
CA THR A 280 -0.79 0.68 10.43
C THR A 280 -0.30 2.10 10.36
N LEU A 281 -0.75 2.83 9.35
CA LEU A 281 -0.55 4.26 9.22
C LEU A 281 -1.81 4.97 9.73
N CYS A 282 -1.62 5.95 10.60
CA CYS A 282 -2.66 6.86 11.04
C CYS A 282 -2.59 8.12 10.18
N CYS A 283 -3.70 8.51 9.59
CA CYS A 283 -3.88 9.74 8.84
C CYS A 283 -4.40 10.82 9.78
N TYR A 284 -3.70 11.94 9.86
CA TYR A 284 -4.07 13.12 10.65
C TYR A 284 -4.40 14.27 9.71
N LEU A 285 -5.46 15.00 10.00
CA LEU A 285 -5.84 16.25 9.32
C LEU A 285 -5.49 17.45 10.21
N TYR A 286 -4.96 18.50 9.59
CA TYR A 286 -4.58 19.76 10.22
C TYR A 286 -5.08 20.96 9.38
#